data_deff46fb676fbbcd1ff17ba4b07121e8
#
_entry.id   deff46fb676fbbcd1ff17ba4b07121e8
#
_cell.length_a   1.000
_cell.length_b   1.000
_cell.length_c   1.000
_cell.angle_alpha   90.00
_cell.angle_beta   90.00
_cell.angle_gamma   90.00
#
_symmetry.space_group_name_H-M   'P 1'
#
loop_
_entity.id
_entity.type
_entity.pdbx_description
1 polymer ?
#
loop_
_entity_poly.entity_id
_entity_poly.type
_entity_poly.pdbx_seq_one_letter_code
_entity_poly.pdbx_strand_id
1 'polypeptide(L)'
;MMWGKTVRNLWKVGLWLALVGVLAACAVPAPAAPAAEAPAGEGEVVKVALLLPGPVTDGGWSQLAYAGLEALSADPGFETAYAESVSQANIPSVTRGYADDGFDLIIGHGFEFGSAFLEIAPEYPEIHFFATTFQPQPEIPANTQYVDAAYFPAAYAAGALAALLSESKVVGFVGGGDNPTQQGMMKLFIAGAEQTVEGAKGLGVVTGDYNDAAKGREAATTMIGNGADVIWHAADVTGLGAIEGAVASGAQVLGAYSDQISLAPDNLGASLVMDLAQMVQTKAQEVRDGSFAGGIEWRPSVDEMWHWAAGDGNSYNSAVISEEIWAQFVPIWDELSSGRLDVSALLQ
;
A
#
# COMPACT_ATOMS: atom_id res chain seq x y z
N MET A 1 48.60 66.62 14.31
CA MET A 1 48.25 67.76 13.44
C MET A 1 46.75 67.86 13.46
N MET A 2 46.27 68.69 14.26
CA MET A 2 45.74 70.08 14.04
C MET A 2 44.34 69.99 13.45
N TRP A 3 43.43 70.37 14.31
CA TRP A 3 42.64 71.59 14.45
C TRP A 3 41.38 71.52 13.55
N GLY A 4 40.17 71.88 13.97
CA GLY A 4 39.69 72.66 15.09
C GLY A 4 38.34 73.28 14.75
N LYS A 5 37.59 73.48 15.81
CA LYS A 5 36.67 74.60 16.16
C LYS A 5 35.28 74.61 15.48
N THR A 6 34.22 74.36 16.28
CA THR A 6 33.43 75.30 17.15
C THR A 6 32.86 76.54 16.47
N VAL A 7 31.54 76.78 16.66
CA VAL A 7 30.83 77.95 17.20
C VAL A 7 29.37 77.91 16.77
N ARG A 8 28.37 77.60 17.59
CA ARG A 8 27.53 78.40 18.52
C ARG A 8 26.89 79.68 17.95
N ASN A 9 25.53 79.73 17.93
CA ASN A 9 24.65 80.80 18.42
C ASN A 9 23.21 80.46 18.16
N LEU A 10 22.39 80.31 19.10
CA LEU A 10 21.53 81.04 20.04
C LEU A 10 20.68 82.18 19.45
N TRP A 11 19.41 82.09 19.89
CA TRP A 11 18.34 83.05 20.03
C TRP A 11 17.40 83.33 18.83
N LYS A 12 16.07 83.08 18.95
CA LYS A 12 15.06 84.00 19.58
C LYS A 12 13.73 83.32 19.80
N VAL A 13 13.18 83.65 20.96
CA VAL A 13 11.84 83.44 21.50
C VAL A 13 10.79 84.19 20.66
N GLY A 14 9.65 83.64 20.47
CA GLY A 14 8.44 84.24 19.92
C GLY A 14 7.20 83.52 20.35
N LEU A 15 6.59 84.00 21.44
CA LEU A 15 5.34 83.61 22.04
C LEU A 15 4.17 84.13 21.21
N TRP A 16 3.23 83.27 20.74
CA TRP A 16 1.85 83.65 20.43
C TRP A 16 0.87 82.60 20.92
N LEU A 17 -0.02 83.02 21.83
CA LEU A 17 -1.18 82.35 22.31
C LEU A 17 -2.33 82.46 21.31
N ALA A 18 -3.20 81.41 21.33
CA ALA A 18 -4.63 81.35 21.14
C ALA A 18 -5.09 80.59 19.89
N LEU A 19 -5.77 79.54 19.98
CA LEU A 19 -7.22 79.41 20.05
C LEU A 19 -7.59 77.92 20.05
N VAL A 20 -8.37 77.54 21.07
CA VAL A 20 -9.01 76.22 21.21
C VAL A 20 -10.09 76.10 20.15
N GLY A 21 -9.94 75.11 19.28
CA GLY A 21 -11.01 74.64 18.39
C GLY A 21 -11.15 73.12 18.53
N VAL A 22 -12.12 72.71 19.33
CA VAL A 22 -12.51 71.29 19.44
C VAL A 22 -13.25 70.89 18.16
N LEU A 23 -12.59 70.15 17.29
CA LEU A 23 -13.21 69.39 16.21
C LEU A 23 -13.09 67.91 16.55
N ALA A 24 -14.19 67.35 17.04
CA ALA A 24 -14.36 65.90 17.15
C ALA A 24 -14.41 65.32 15.74
N ALA A 25 -13.27 64.85 15.23
CA ALA A 25 -13.25 64.03 14.03
C ALA A 25 -13.48 62.56 14.42
N CYS A 26 -14.64 62.02 14.00
CA CYS A 26 -14.87 60.58 14.02
C CYS A 26 -13.79 59.87 13.17
N ALA A 27 -12.76 59.30 13.83
CA ALA A 27 -11.85 58.38 13.16
C ALA A 27 -12.57 57.09 12.83
N VAL A 28 -12.91 56.91 11.57
CA VAL A 28 -13.28 55.62 11.03
C VAL A 28 -12.01 54.74 11.11
N PRO A 29 -12.05 53.57 11.78
CA PRO A 29 -10.90 52.67 11.76
C PRO A 29 -10.64 52.19 10.32
N ALA A 30 -9.46 52.41 9.82
CA ALA A 30 -9.01 51.86 8.56
C ALA A 30 -9.15 50.31 8.64
N PRO A 31 -9.56 49.63 7.56
CA PRO A 31 -9.55 48.18 7.54
C PRO A 31 -8.13 47.71 7.81
N ALA A 32 -7.98 46.81 8.78
CA ALA A 32 -6.71 46.17 9.05
C ALA A 32 -6.27 45.48 7.77
N ALA A 33 -5.06 45.76 7.32
CA ALA A 33 -4.43 44.99 6.26
C ALA A 33 -4.50 43.51 6.65
N PRO A 34 -4.78 42.59 5.71
CA PRO A 34 -4.74 41.17 6.02
C PRO A 34 -3.33 40.88 6.61
N ALA A 35 -3.33 40.27 7.80
CA ALA A 35 -2.10 39.77 8.37
C ALA A 35 -1.44 38.91 7.29
N ALA A 36 -0.20 39.23 6.92
CA ALA A 36 0.58 38.33 6.11
C ALA A 36 0.58 37.00 6.86
N GLU A 37 0.05 35.95 6.22
CA GLU A 37 0.21 34.59 6.71
C GLU A 37 1.71 34.43 6.98
N ALA A 38 2.05 34.12 8.23
CA ALA A 38 3.41 33.72 8.55
C ALA A 38 3.74 32.56 7.60
N PRO A 39 4.96 32.50 7.03
CA PRO A 39 5.36 31.33 6.27
C PRO A 39 5.06 30.10 7.15
N ALA A 40 4.32 29.14 6.60
CA ALA A 40 4.08 27.86 7.26
C ALA A 40 5.46 27.42 7.77
N GLY A 41 5.60 27.25 9.09
CA GLY A 41 6.85 26.78 9.68
C GLY A 41 7.24 25.50 8.95
N GLU A 42 8.54 25.31 8.69
CA GLU A 42 9.05 24.04 8.21
C GLU A 42 8.48 22.98 9.15
N GLY A 43 7.53 22.16 8.64
CA GLY A 43 6.90 21.10 9.42
C GLY A 43 8.01 20.18 9.91
N GLU A 44 7.86 19.64 11.10
CA GLU A 44 8.79 18.66 11.64
C GLU A 44 8.93 17.51 10.64
N VAL A 45 10.17 17.15 10.28
CA VAL A 45 10.45 16.07 9.32
C VAL A 45 10.03 14.76 9.96
N VAL A 46 9.14 14.01 9.32
CA VAL A 46 8.68 12.70 9.80
C VAL A 46 9.66 11.62 9.36
N LYS A 47 10.16 10.85 10.32
CA LYS A 47 11.07 9.72 10.07
C LYS A 47 10.29 8.43 9.90
N VAL A 48 10.45 7.79 8.75
CA VAL A 48 9.72 6.56 8.37
C VAL A 48 10.70 5.42 8.13
N ALA A 49 10.57 4.32 8.88
CA ALA A 49 11.32 3.09 8.69
C ALA A 49 10.43 2.01 8.08
N LEU A 50 10.93 1.29 7.07
CA LEU A 50 10.26 0.15 6.44
C LEU A 50 11.06 -1.13 6.67
N LEU A 51 10.44 -2.13 7.30
CA LEU A 51 11.03 -3.44 7.57
C LEU A 51 10.43 -4.47 6.61
N LEU A 52 11.29 -5.16 5.86
CA LEU A 52 10.92 -6.07 4.78
C LEU A 52 11.43 -7.49 5.03
N PRO A 53 10.64 -8.53 4.75
CA PRO A 53 11.06 -9.93 4.91
C PRO A 53 11.97 -10.41 3.78
N GLY A 54 11.86 -9.79 2.61
CA GLY A 54 12.64 -10.09 1.40
C GLY A 54 13.48 -8.91 0.92
N PRO A 55 14.24 -9.11 -0.16
CA PRO A 55 15.03 -8.05 -0.80
C PRO A 55 14.11 -7.06 -1.53
N VAL A 56 14.53 -5.80 -1.63
CA VAL A 56 13.81 -4.75 -2.39
C VAL A 56 13.71 -5.02 -3.90
N THR A 57 14.34 -6.09 -4.37
CA THR A 57 14.39 -6.51 -5.78
C THR A 57 13.68 -7.84 -6.02
N ASP A 58 12.74 -8.24 -5.15
CA ASP A 58 12.01 -9.52 -5.25
C ASP A 58 11.00 -9.59 -6.41
N GLY A 59 10.80 -8.51 -7.14
CA GLY A 59 9.86 -8.44 -8.25
C GLY A 59 8.39 -8.39 -7.84
N GLY A 60 8.10 -8.31 -6.54
CA GLY A 60 6.74 -8.38 -6.00
C GLY A 60 6.57 -7.66 -4.67
N TRP A 61 6.36 -8.43 -3.62
CA TRP A 61 5.90 -7.98 -2.31
C TRP A 61 6.77 -6.90 -1.66
N SER A 62 8.06 -7.18 -1.44
CA SER A 62 8.96 -6.21 -0.78
C SER A 62 9.26 -5.02 -1.68
N GLN A 63 9.45 -5.25 -2.99
CA GLN A 63 9.71 -4.20 -3.95
C GLN A 63 8.59 -3.18 -4.04
N LEU A 64 7.32 -3.62 -3.98
CA LEU A 64 6.16 -2.72 -4.06
C LEU A 64 6.06 -1.80 -2.83
N ALA A 65 6.28 -2.33 -1.63
CA ALA A 65 6.30 -1.50 -0.42
C ALA A 65 7.49 -0.53 -0.44
N TYR A 66 8.66 -0.98 -0.89
CA TYR A 66 9.85 -0.15 -1.03
C TYR A 66 9.65 1.00 -2.02
N ALA A 67 8.94 0.78 -3.14
CA ALA A 67 8.62 1.85 -4.08
C ALA A 67 7.82 2.99 -3.42
N GLY A 68 6.95 2.68 -2.46
CA GLY A 68 6.24 3.67 -1.65
C GLY A 68 7.18 4.49 -0.76
N LEU A 69 8.15 3.84 -0.11
CA LEU A 69 9.16 4.51 0.69
C LEU A 69 10.11 5.37 -0.17
N GLU A 70 10.50 4.87 -1.34
CA GLU A 70 11.34 5.60 -2.29
C GLU A 70 10.63 6.87 -2.78
N ALA A 71 9.34 6.81 -3.05
CA ALA A 71 8.54 7.98 -3.39
C ALA A 71 8.47 9.02 -2.25
N LEU A 72 8.38 8.57 -0.99
CA LEU A 72 8.45 9.45 0.18
C LEU A 72 9.80 10.15 0.29
N SER A 73 10.90 9.48 -0.04
CA SER A 73 12.25 10.05 0.06
C SER A 73 12.47 11.25 -0.86
N ALA A 74 11.62 11.46 -1.86
CA ALA A 74 11.64 12.63 -2.73
C ALA A 74 10.95 13.87 -2.11
N ASP A 75 10.15 13.69 -1.04
CA ASP A 75 9.53 14.78 -0.28
C ASP A 75 10.43 15.17 0.91
N PRO A 76 10.94 16.42 0.97
CA PRO A 76 11.81 16.87 2.06
C PRO A 76 11.13 16.85 3.46
N GLY A 77 9.81 16.67 3.52
CA GLY A 77 9.06 16.47 4.77
C GLY A 77 9.25 15.09 5.39
N PHE A 78 9.96 14.16 4.72
CA PHE A 78 10.21 12.82 5.23
C PHE A 78 11.70 12.46 5.22
N GLU A 79 12.15 11.80 6.28
CA GLU A 79 13.41 11.07 6.35
C GLU A 79 13.11 9.59 6.32
N THR A 80 13.67 8.85 5.37
CA THR A 80 13.31 7.43 5.16
C THR A 80 14.48 6.51 5.39
N ALA A 81 14.22 5.35 5.97
CA ALA A 81 15.17 4.24 6.08
C ALA A 81 14.46 2.90 5.90
N TYR A 82 15.22 1.86 5.58
CA TYR A 82 14.67 0.51 5.48
C TYR A 82 15.65 -0.56 5.94
N ALA A 83 15.11 -1.72 6.28
CA ALA A 83 15.85 -2.94 6.46
C ALA A 83 15.19 -4.04 5.64
N GLU A 84 15.96 -4.66 4.74
CA GLU A 84 15.51 -5.76 3.90
C GLU A 84 15.99 -7.12 4.41
N SER A 85 15.34 -8.20 3.97
CA SER A 85 15.69 -9.57 4.34
C SER A 85 15.78 -9.78 5.86
N VAL A 86 14.89 -9.12 6.61
CA VAL A 86 14.83 -9.21 8.08
C VAL A 86 14.28 -10.57 8.47
N SER A 87 15.14 -11.44 8.99
CA SER A 87 14.69 -12.74 9.50
C SER A 87 13.79 -12.60 10.71
N GLN A 88 12.84 -13.50 10.89
CA GLN A 88 11.89 -13.48 12.00
C GLN A 88 12.56 -13.33 13.38
N ALA A 89 13.72 -13.98 13.57
CA ALA A 89 14.49 -13.87 14.81
C ALA A 89 15.05 -12.46 15.07
N ASN A 90 15.28 -11.67 14.02
CA ASN A 90 15.88 -10.35 14.11
C ASN A 90 14.83 -9.22 14.14
N ILE A 91 13.56 -9.50 13.87
CA ILE A 91 12.51 -8.48 13.85
C ILE A 91 12.51 -7.63 15.15
N PRO A 92 12.52 -8.23 16.36
CA PRO A 92 12.48 -7.42 17.58
C PRO A 92 13.67 -6.47 17.73
N SER A 93 14.88 -6.92 17.39
CA SER A 93 16.09 -6.10 17.55
C SER A 93 16.16 -4.98 16.50
N VAL A 94 15.75 -5.26 15.26
CA VAL A 94 15.72 -4.25 14.19
C VAL A 94 14.65 -3.20 14.48
N THR A 95 13.45 -3.62 14.91
CA THR A 95 12.36 -2.71 15.28
C THR A 95 12.78 -1.76 16.40
N ARG A 96 13.36 -2.28 17.51
CA ARG A 96 13.85 -1.44 18.61
C ARG A 96 14.98 -0.51 18.17
N GLY A 97 15.86 -0.96 17.27
CA GLY A 97 16.92 -0.10 16.72
C GLY A 97 16.36 1.17 16.07
N TYR A 98 15.37 1.05 15.19
CA TYR A 98 14.72 2.22 14.60
C TYR A 98 13.93 3.05 15.61
N ALA A 99 13.30 2.42 16.59
CA ALA A 99 12.60 3.12 17.66
C ALA A 99 13.57 3.94 18.54
N ASP A 100 14.70 3.37 18.91
CA ASP A 100 15.76 4.04 19.68
C ASP A 100 16.44 5.17 18.89
N ASP A 101 16.52 5.07 17.56
CA ASP A 101 17.01 6.09 16.65
C ASP A 101 15.97 7.22 16.40
N GLY A 102 14.79 7.14 17.03
CA GLY A 102 13.77 8.18 17.03
C GLY A 102 13.02 8.28 15.70
N PHE A 103 12.67 7.15 15.09
CA PHE A 103 11.74 7.12 13.98
C PHE A 103 10.30 7.29 14.46
N ASP A 104 9.49 8.08 13.73
CA ASP A 104 8.11 8.41 14.09
C ASP A 104 7.12 7.34 13.64
N LEU A 105 7.43 6.66 12.52
CA LEU A 105 6.64 5.57 11.96
C LEU A 105 7.54 4.38 11.62
N ILE A 106 7.20 3.21 12.14
CA ILE A 106 7.84 1.95 11.79
C ILE A 106 6.81 1.04 11.11
N ILE A 107 7.06 0.74 9.82
CA ILE A 107 6.21 -0.11 9.00
C ILE A 107 6.83 -1.50 8.94
N GLY A 108 6.13 -2.52 9.42
CA GLY A 108 6.48 -3.93 9.27
C GLY A 108 5.70 -4.55 8.12
N HIS A 109 6.39 -4.87 7.04
CA HIS A 109 5.75 -5.36 5.82
C HIS A 109 5.73 -6.87 5.76
N GLY A 110 4.71 -7.47 6.35
CA GLY A 110 4.49 -8.91 6.43
C GLY A 110 3.83 -9.33 7.75
N PHE A 111 3.20 -10.50 7.74
CA PHE A 111 2.48 -11.01 8.92
C PHE A 111 3.41 -11.29 10.11
N GLU A 112 4.67 -11.59 9.86
CA GLU A 112 5.69 -11.89 10.86
C GLU A 112 6.02 -10.69 11.77
N PHE A 113 5.86 -9.46 11.27
CA PHE A 113 6.11 -8.24 12.05
C PHE A 113 5.00 -7.95 13.05
N GLY A 114 3.78 -8.37 12.76
CA GLY A 114 2.62 -8.07 13.58
C GLY A 114 2.76 -8.53 15.03
N SER A 115 3.24 -9.76 15.25
CA SER A 115 3.44 -10.30 16.61
C SER A 115 4.51 -9.52 17.40
N ALA A 116 5.58 -9.09 16.73
CA ALA A 116 6.62 -8.30 17.37
C ALA A 116 6.11 -6.91 17.77
N PHE A 117 5.25 -6.29 16.97
CA PHE A 117 4.68 -4.97 17.28
C PHE A 117 3.73 -5.00 18.46
N LEU A 118 3.02 -6.12 18.71
CA LEU A 118 2.21 -6.28 19.93
C LEU A 118 3.05 -6.13 21.21
N GLU A 119 4.28 -6.65 21.19
CA GLU A 119 5.17 -6.62 22.36
C GLU A 119 5.93 -5.31 22.47
N ILE A 120 6.39 -4.74 21.33
CA ILE A 120 7.33 -3.62 21.30
C ILE A 120 6.62 -2.27 21.35
N ALA A 121 5.51 -2.10 20.64
CA ALA A 121 4.84 -0.82 20.54
C ALA A 121 4.47 -0.17 21.90
N PRO A 122 4.05 -0.93 22.93
CA PRO A 122 3.81 -0.35 24.25
C PRO A 122 5.05 0.23 24.94
N GLU A 123 6.27 -0.18 24.54
CA GLU A 123 7.53 0.35 25.08
C GLU A 123 7.83 1.75 24.52
N TYR A 124 7.24 2.12 23.37
CA TYR A 124 7.48 3.36 22.64
C TYR A 124 6.15 4.08 22.29
N PRO A 125 5.45 4.64 23.29
CA PRO A 125 4.09 5.17 23.12
C PRO A 125 3.98 6.36 22.16
N GLU A 126 5.08 7.06 21.88
CA GLU A 126 5.13 8.21 20.94
C GLU A 126 5.41 7.79 19.49
N ILE A 127 5.78 6.54 19.25
CA ILE A 127 6.08 6.02 17.92
C ILE A 127 4.86 5.29 17.36
N HIS A 128 4.57 5.50 16.09
CA HIS A 128 3.51 4.81 15.38
C HIS A 128 4.04 3.51 14.73
N PHE A 129 3.26 2.45 14.85
CA PHE A 129 3.58 1.15 14.25
C PHE A 129 2.47 0.74 13.28
N PHE A 130 2.86 0.37 12.07
CA PHE A 130 1.93 -0.13 11.06
C PHE A 130 2.39 -1.49 10.55
N ALA A 131 1.53 -2.51 10.61
CA ALA A 131 1.86 -3.85 10.13
C ALA A 131 0.87 -4.30 9.06
N THR A 132 1.41 -4.79 7.95
CA THR A 132 0.63 -5.41 6.87
C THR A 132 0.35 -6.87 7.21
N THR A 133 -0.53 -7.10 8.19
CA THR A 133 -0.88 -8.44 8.64
C THR A 133 -2.37 -8.68 8.51
N PHE A 134 -2.70 -9.90 8.18
CA PHE A 134 -4.10 -10.34 8.06
C PHE A 134 -4.63 -10.97 9.36
N GLN A 135 -3.78 -11.47 10.25
CA GLN A 135 -4.25 -12.20 11.43
C GLN A 135 -4.95 -11.26 12.43
N PRO A 136 -6.23 -11.54 12.78
CA PRO A 136 -6.93 -10.78 13.82
C PRO A 136 -6.15 -10.81 15.13
N GLN A 137 -6.00 -9.63 15.76
CA GLN A 137 -5.32 -9.49 17.03
C GLN A 137 -6.37 -9.26 18.14
N PRO A 138 -6.26 -9.94 19.31
CA PRO A 138 -7.24 -9.77 20.40
C PRO A 138 -7.18 -8.37 21.02
N GLU A 139 -6.00 -7.77 21.08
CA GLU A 139 -5.76 -6.43 21.58
C GLU A 139 -4.69 -5.78 20.69
N ILE A 140 -4.93 -4.56 20.26
CA ILE A 140 -4.00 -3.77 19.45
C ILE A 140 -3.50 -2.61 20.28
N PRO A 141 -2.18 -2.42 20.45
CA PRO A 141 -1.63 -1.26 21.15
C PRO A 141 -2.13 0.06 20.57
N ALA A 142 -2.35 1.06 21.43
CA ALA A 142 -2.96 2.33 21.06
C ALA A 142 -2.22 3.11 19.95
N ASN A 143 -0.93 2.84 19.75
CA ASN A 143 -0.06 3.43 18.75
C ASN A 143 0.22 2.49 17.56
N THR A 144 -0.53 1.39 17.44
CA THR A 144 -0.34 0.39 16.38
C THR A 144 -1.59 0.29 15.52
N GLN A 145 -1.41 0.19 14.21
CA GLN A 145 -2.47 -0.16 13.26
C GLN A 145 -2.05 -1.39 12.47
N TYR A 146 -2.99 -2.31 12.29
CA TYR A 146 -2.87 -3.47 11.39
C TYR A 146 -3.80 -3.29 10.20
N VAL A 147 -3.47 -3.89 9.06
CA VAL A 147 -4.36 -3.88 7.91
C VAL A 147 -4.79 -5.30 7.53
N ASP A 148 -6.09 -5.47 7.32
CA ASP A 148 -6.66 -6.55 6.53
C ASP A 148 -6.77 -6.05 5.08
N ALA A 149 -5.77 -6.37 4.27
CA ALA A 149 -5.62 -5.82 2.93
C ALA A 149 -6.51 -6.49 1.87
N ALA A 150 -7.67 -6.97 2.27
CA ALA A 150 -8.70 -7.54 1.39
C ALA A 150 -8.20 -8.68 0.47
N TYR A 151 -7.24 -9.49 0.93
CA TYR A 151 -6.68 -10.62 0.16
C TYR A 151 -7.73 -11.62 -0.32
N PHE A 152 -8.74 -11.88 0.50
CA PHE A 152 -9.74 -12.89 0.22
C PHE A 152 -10.76 -12.47 -0.83
N PRO A 153 -11.37 -11.27 -0.76
CA PRO A 153 -12.18 -10.76 -1.87
C PRO A 153 -11.37 -10.64 -3.17
N ALA A 154 -10.10 -10.23 -3.10
CA ALA A 154 -9.20 -10.16 -4.25
C ALA A 154 -8.99 -11.54 -4.90
N ALA A 155 -8.71 -12.57 -4.08
CA ALA A 155 -8.54 -13.94 -4.57
C ALA A 155 -9.83 -14.52 -5.16
N TYR A 156 -10.99 -14.24 -4.54
CA TYR A 156 -12.28 -14.62 -5.09
C TYR A 156 -12.51 -13.98 -6.47
N ALA A 157 -12.25 -12.68 -6.61
CA ALA A 157 -12.36 -11.97 -7.88
C ALA A 157 -11.45 -12.57 -8.96
N ALA A 158 -10.18 -12.89 -8.60
CA ALA A 158 -9.25 -13.55 -9.53
C ALA A 158 -9.77 -14.92 -9.99
N GLY A 159 -10.36 -15.72 -9.09
CA GLY A 159 -10.99 -16.99 -9.43
C GLY A 159 -12.20 -16.83 -10.35
N ALA A 160 -13.04 -15.83 -10.08
CA ALA A 160 -14.20 -15.51 -10.91
C ALA A 160 -13.78 -15.10 -12.34
N LEU A 161 -12.80 -14.21 -12.46
CA LEU A 161 -12.29 -13.78 -13.77
C LEU A 161 -11.60 -14.93 -14.50
N ALA A 162 -10.81 -15.76 -13.81
CA ALA A 162 -10.16 -16.92 -14.39
C ALA A 162 -11.20 -17.92 -14.97
N ALA A 163 -12.28 -18.17 -14.25
CA ALA A 163 -13.33 -19.08 -14.73
C ALA A 163 -14.13 -18.53 -15.93
N LEU A 164 -14.38 -17.22 -15.96
CA LEU A 164 -15.01 -16.55 -17.11
C LEU A 164 -14.11 -16.59 -18.35
N LEU A 165 -12.80 -16.56 -18.17
CA LEU A 165 -11.80 -16.61 -19.23
C LEU A 165 -11.55 -18.04 -19.73
N SER A 166 -11.73 -19.05 -18.86
CA SER A 166 -11.40 -20.45 -19.14
C SER A 166 -12.35 -21.12 -20.14
N GLU A 167 -11.80 -21.74 -21.19
CA GLU A 167 -12.54 -22.58 -22.13
C GLU A 167 -12.74 -24.00 -21.58
N SER A 168 -11.75 -24.53 -20.85
CA SER A 168 -11.81 -25.87 -20.24
C SER A 168 -12.69 -25.93 -19.00
N LYS A 169 -13.02 -24.78 -18.41
CA LYS A 169 -13.62 -24.61 -17.09
C LYS A 169 -12.77 -25.15 -15.94
N VAL A 170 -11.47 -25.32 -16.15
CA VAL A 170 -10.53 -25.70 -15.10
C VAL A 170 -9.48 -24.61 -14.97
N VAL A 171 -9.35 -24.06 -13.76
CA VAL A 171 -8.43 -22.94 -13.47
C VAL A 171 -7.49 -23.30 -12.34
N GLY A 172 -6.33 -22.67 -12.28
CA GLY A 172 -5.27 -23.00 -11.32
C GLY A 172 -4.78 -21.83 -10.50
N PHE A 173 -4.54 -22.07 -9.20
CA PHE A 173 -3.91 -21.15 -8.26
C PHE A 173 -2.54 -21.67 -7.83
N VAL A 174 -1.51 -20.80 -7.92
CA VAL A 174 -0.16 -21.06 -7.38
C VAL A 174 0.09 -20.10 -6.23
N GLY A 175 0.14 -20.62 -5.00
CA GLY A 175 0.50 -19.88 -3.80
C GLY A 175 1.98 -20.02 -3.45
N GLY A 176 2.53 -19.03 -2.73
CA GLY A 176 3.90 -19.02 -2.25
C GLY A 176 4.10 -19.76 -0.93
N GLY A 177 4.44 -19.05 0.15
CA GLY A 177 4.71 -19.62 1.46
C GLY A 177 3.49 -20.28 2.11
N ASP A 178 3.72 -21.35 2.86
CA ASP A 178 2.63 -22.04 3.57
C ASP A 178 2.22 -21.28 4.83
N ASN A 179 1.21 -20.45 4.70
CA ASN A 179 0.61 -19.67 5.78
C ASN A 179 -0.90 -19.51 5.61
N PRO A 180 -1.64 -19.09 6.65
CA PRO A 180 -3.09 -18.99 6.61
C PRO A 180 -3.63 -18.09 5.49
N THR A 181 -2.94 -17.00 5.15
CA THR A 181 -3.36 -16.08 4.07
C THR A 181 -3.32 -16.80 2.71
N GLN A 182 -2.24 -17.49 2.40
CA GLN A 182 -2.10 -18.22 1.13
C GLN A 182 -3.11 -19.38 1.01
N GLN A 183 -3.34 -20.10 2.10
CA GLN A 183 -4.35 -21.16 2.15
C GLN A 183 -5.77 -20.59 1.96
N GLY A 184 -6.06 -19.44 2.58
CA GLY A 184 -7.32 -18.73 2.40
C GLY A 184 -7.50 -18.20 0.98
N MET A 185 -6.49 -17.59 0.40
CA MET A 185 -6.52 -17.12 -1.00
C MET A 185 -6.77 -18.28 -1.98
N MET A 186 -6.10 -19.42 -1.80
CA MET A 186 -6.37 -20.62 -2.59
C MET A 186 -7.83 -21.04 -2.48
N LYS A 187 -8.37 -21.12 -1.27
CA LYS A 187 -9.76 -21.53 -1.02
C LYS A 187 -10.75 -20.56 -1.69
N LEU A 188 -10.51 -19.25 -1.58
CA LEU A 188 -11.39 -18.22 -2.15
C LEU A 188 -11.26 -18.13 -3.67
N PHE A 189 -10.07 -18.33 -4.25
CA PHE A 189 -9.90 -18.44 -5.70
C PHE A 189 -10.73 -19.58 -6.27
N ILE A 190 -10.64 -20.77 -5.67
CA ILE A 190 -11.42 -21.93 -6.06
C ILE A 190 -12.93 -21.64 -5.93
N ALA A 191 -13.36 -21.06 -4.81
CA ALA A 191 -14.76 -20.71 -4.60
C ALA A 191 -15.26 -19.66 -5.62
N GLY A 192 -14.46 -18.65 -5.93
CA GLY A 192 -14.77 -17.64 -6.93
C GLY A 192 -15.00 -18.25 -8.31
N ALA A 193 -14.13 -19.18 -8.71
CA ALA A 193 -14.29 -19.90 -9.97
C ALA A 193 -15.57 -20.74 -10.00
N GLU A 194 -15.76 -21.59 -9.00
CA GLU A 194 -16.85 -22.58 -8.95
C GLU A 194 -18.24 -21.93 -8.77
N GLN A 195 -18.33 -20.77 -8.10
CA GLN A 195 -19.59 -20.05 -7.92
C GLN A 195 -19.93 -19.14 -9.10
N THR A 196 -18.96 -18.72 -9.89
CA THR A 196 -19.18 -17.83 -11.03
C THR A 196 -19.60 -18.57 -12.28
N VAL A 197 -18.98 -19.72 -12.58
CA VAL A 197 -19.26 -20.48 -13.80
C VAL A 197 -19.73 -21.89 -13.46
N GLU A 198 -20.91 -22.25 -13.90
CA GLU A 198 -21.45 -23.59 -13.65
C GLU A 198 -20.54 -24.68 -14.24
N GLY A 199 -20.16 -25.64 -13.39
CA GLY A 199 -19.27 -26.75 -13.74
C GLY A 199 -17.79 -26.35 -13.81
N ALA A 200 -17.40 -25.11 -13.42
CA ALA A 200 -16.00 -24.75 -13.27
C ALA A 200 -15.37 -25.54 -12.10
N LYS A 201 -14.07 -25.77 -12.20
CA LYS A 201 -13.27 -26.47 -11.22
C LYS A 201 -11.99 -25.67 -10.93
N GLY A 202 -11.78 -25.30 -9.69
CA GLY A 202 -10.53 -24.74 -9.23
C GLY A 202 -9.53 -25.81 -8.79
N LEU A 203 -8.29 -25.67 -9.23
CA LEU A 203 -7.13 -26.39 -8.71
C LEU A 203 -6.27 -25.41 -7.92
N GLY A 204 -5.54 -25.89 -6.92
CA GLY A 204 -4.63 -24.99 -6.18
C GLY A 204 -3.49 -25.75 -5.52
N VAL A 205 -2.36 -25.07 -5.39
CA VAL A 205 -1.21 -25.53 -4.61
C VAL A 205 -0.53 -24.35 -3.95
N VAL A 206 -0.19 -24.48 -2.68
CA VAL A 206 0.74 -23.59 -1.96
C VAL A 206 2.09 -24.30 -1.94
N THR A 207 3.09 -23.71 -2.59
CA THR A 207 4.39 -24.33 -2.88
C THR A 207 5.33 -24.39 -1.67
N GLY A 208 5.02 -23.61 -0.62
CA GLY A 208 5.86 -23.46 0.57
C GLY A 208 7.05 -22.53 0.37
N ASP A 209 7.12 -21.79 -0.75
CA ASP A 209 8.26 -20.94 -1.10
C ASP A 209 7.82 -19.76 -1.98
N TYR A 210 8.35 -18.58 -1.72
CA TYR A 210 8.15 -17.39 -2.55
C TYR A 210 9.28 -17.14 -3.56
N ASN A 211 10.44 -17.83 -3.41
CA ASN A 211 11.66 -17.50 -4.12
C ASN A 211 12.15 -18.63 -5.06
N ASP A 212 11.31 -19.63 -5.36
CA ASP A 212 11.66 -20.78 -6.20
C ASP A 212 10.84 -20.82 -7.49
N ALA A 213 11.34 -20.20 -8.56
CA ALA A 213 10.68 -20.21 -9.86
C ALA A 213 10.49 -21.62 -10.44
N ALA A 214 11.35 -22.60 -10.08
CA ALA A 214 11.22 -23.97 -10.59
C ALA A 214 9.97 -24.65 -9.99
N LYS A 215 9.70 -24.45 -8.70
CA LYS A 215 8.48 -24.93 -8.05
C LYS A 215 7.22 -24.32 -8.68
N GLY A 216 7.25 -23.00 -8.97
CA GLY A 216 6.14 -22.33 -9.64
C GLY A 216 5.84 -22.89 -11.02
N ARG A 217 6.90 -23.11 -11.81
CA ARG A 217 6.77 -23.71 -13.14
C ARG A 217 6.21 -25.13 -13.07
N GLU A 218 6.70 -25.96 -12.16
CA GLU A 218 6.22 -27.31 -11.95
C GLU A 218 4.74 -27.33 -11.53
N ALA A 219 4.36 -26.45 -10.59
CA ALA A 219 2.99 -26.32 -10.12
C ALA A 219 2.02 -25.94 -11.26
N ALA A 220 2.34 -24.92 -12.04
CA ALA A 220 1.52 -24.50 -13.18
C ALA A 220 1.42 -25.61 -14.24
N THR A 221 2.55 -26.20 -14.65
CA THR A 221 2.58 -27.27 -15.63
C THR A 221 1.76 -28.49 -15.18
N THR A 222 1.83 -28.85 -13.90
CA THR A 222 1.04 -29.96 -13.34
C THR A 222 -0.47 -29.65 -13.39
N MET A 223 -0.91 -28.44 -13.05
CA MET A 223 -2.32 -28.07 -13.12
C MET A 223 -2.82 -28.02 -14.56
N ILE A 224 -2.00 -27.55 -15.51
CA ILE A 224 -2.33 -27.55 -16.93
C ILE A 224 -2.42 -28.98 -17.47
N GLY A 225 -1.52 -29.88 -17.05
CA GLY A 225 -1.62 -31.30 -17.33
C GLY A 225 -2.90 -31.96 -16.78
N ASN A 226 -3.54 -31.36 -15.76
CA ASN A 226 -4.83 -31.76 -15.20
C ASN A 226 -6.03 -30.98 -15.80
N GLY A 227 -5.78 -30.23 -16.87
CA GLY A 227 -6.82 -29.58 -17.67
C GLY A 227 -7.01 -28.10 -17.41
N ALA A 228 -6.24 -27.47 -16.52
CA ALA A 228 -6.31 -26.02 -16.34
C ALA A 228 -5.80 -25.29 -17.59
N ASP A 229 -6.51 -24.23 -18.01
CA ASP A 229 -6.13 -23.38 -19.13
C ASP A 229 -5.95 -21.90 -18.74
N VAL A 230 -6.26 -21.55 -17.50
CA VAL A 230 -5.97 -20.24 -16.90
C VAL A 230 -5.29 -20.45 -15.55
N ILE A 231 -4.15 -19.78 -15.34
CA ILE A 231 -3.39 -19.82 -14.08
C ILE A 231 -3.34 -18.42 -13.46
N TRP A 232 -3.60 -18.33 -12.17
CA TRP A 232 -3.31 -17.17 -11.34
C TRP A 232 -2.31 -17.55 -10.24
N HIS A 233 -1.51 -16.59 -9.80
CA HIS A 233 -0.54 -16.81 -8.72
C HIS A 233 -0.61 -15.72 -7.65
N ALA A 234 -0.05 -16.03 -6.47
CA ALA A 234 0.20 -15.09 -5.38
C ALA A 234 1.53 -15.50 -4.68
N ALA A 235 2.65 -15.48 -5.42
CA ALA A 235 3.86 -16.23 -5.04
C ALA A 235 5.19 -15.57 -5.44
N ASP A 236 5.26 -14.28 -5.67
CA ASP A 236 6.48 -13.51 -6.00
C ASP A 236 7.35 -14.19 -7.08
N VAL A 237 8.64 -14.49 -6.84
CA VAL A 237 9.53 -15.16 -7.81
C VAL A 237 9.02 -16.55 -8.21
N THR A 238 8.42 -17.30 -7.28
CA THR A 238 7.74 -18.57 -7.59
C THR A 238 6.58 -18.33 -8.57
N GLY A 239 5.86 -17.23 -8.43
CA GLY A 239 4.80 -16.81 -9.34
C GLY A 239 5.31 -16.47 -10.75
N LEU A 240 6.49 -15.85 -10.87
CA LEU A 240 7.12 -15.63 -12.18
C LEU A 240 7.38 -16.96 -12.88
N GLY A 241 7.84 -17.97 -12.14
CA GLY A 241 7.97 -19.33 -12.67
C GLY A 241 6.65 -19.96 -13.11
N ALA A 242 5.55 -19.68 -12.37
CA ALA A 242 4.21 -20.13 -12.77
C ALA A 242 3.76 -19.49 -14.10
N ILE A 243 4.01 -18.20 -14.30
CA ILE A 243 3.77 -17.51 -15.58
C ILE A 243 4.54 -18.19 -16.71
N GLU A 244 5.86 -18.41 -16.52
CA GLU A 244 6.69 -19.08 -17.53
C GLU A 244 6.15 -20.48 -17.89
N GLY A 245 5.77 -21.27 -16.88
CA GLY A 245 5.22 -22.62 -17.08
C GLY A 245 3.90 -22.63 -17.83
N ALA A 246 3.02 -21.68 -17.49
CA ALA A 246 1.72 -21.52 -18.14
C ALA A 246 1.89 -21.10 -19.62
N VAL A 247 2.68 -20.09 -19.91
CA VAL A 247 2.96 -19.61 -21.26
C VAL A 247 3.59 -20.69 -22.13
N ALA A 248 4.60 -21.41 -21.60
CA ALA A 248 5.26 -22.51 -22.33
C ALA A 248 4.29 -23.66 -22.66
N SER A 249 3.19 -23.79 -21.90
CA SER A 249 2.14 -24.78 -22.10
C SER A 249 0.95 -24.26 -22.91
N GLY A 250 0.97 -23.00 -23.35
CA GLY A 250 -0.09 -22.37 -24.13
C GLY A 250 -1.32 -21.95 -23.31
N ALA A 251 -1.22 -21.90 -21.98
CA ALA A 251 -2.27 -21.46 -21.09
C ALA A 251 -2.29 -19.93 -20.94
N GLN A 252 -3.44 -19.39 -20.52
CA GLN A 252 -3.58 -18.00 -20.16
C GLN A 252 -3.18 -17.76 -18.70
N VAL A 253 -2.90 -16.50 -18.38
CA VAL A 253 -2.41 -16.10 -17.05
C VAL A 253 -3.13 -14.86 -16.56
N LEU A 254 -3.40 -14.80 -15.27
CA LEU A 254 -3.64 -13.57 -14.53
C LEU A 254 -2.39 -13.24 -13.70
N GLY A 255 -1.93 -11.99 -13.76
CA GLY A 255 -0.82 -11.48 -12.97
C GLY A 255 -1.23 -11.11 -11.55
N ALA A 256 -0.25 -10.89 -10.67
CA ALA A 256 -0.50 -10.51 -9.28
C ALA A 256 0.51 -9.49 -8.76
N TYR A 257 0.05 -8.67 -7.80
CA TYR A 257 0.75 -7.65 -7.05
C TYR A 257 1.21 -6.45 -7.88
N SER A 258 1.84 -6.64 -9.03
CA SER A 258 2.25 -5.59 -9.98
C SER A 258 1.67 -5.85 -11.37
N ASP A 259 1.69 -4.83 -12.23
CA ASP A 259 1.32 -5.03 -13.63
C ASP A 259 2.40 -5.85 -14.35
N GLN A 260 2.07 -7.09 -14.64
CA GLN A 260 2.96 -8.09 -15.22
C GLN A 260 2.73 -8.33 -16.72
N ILE A 261 1.93 -7.48 -17.38
CA ILE A 261 1.57 -7.65 -18.81
C ILE A 261 2.79 -7.83 -19.71
N SER A 262 3.88 -7.12 -19.42
CA SER A 262 5.12 -7.17 -20.20
C SER A 262 5.82 -8.53 -20.17
N LEU A 263 5.51 -9.40 -19.20
CA LEU A 263 6.11 -10.73 -19.09
C LEU A 263 5.51 -11.72 -20.08
N ALA A 264 4.23 -11.54 -20.43
CA ALA A 264 3.52 -12.44 -21.32
C ALA A 264 2.37 -11.72 -22.07
N PRO A 265 2.65 -10.75 -22.95
CA PRO A 265 1.61 -9.90 -23.54
C PRO A 265 0.57 -10.65 -24.39
N ASP A 266 0.92 -11.84 -24.88
CA ASP A 266 0.03 -12.67 -25.69
C ASP A 266 -0.82 -13.65 -24.86
N ASN A 267 -0.48 -13.85 -23.57
CA ASN A 267 -1.12 -14.84 -22.70
C ASN A 267 -1.69 -14.23 -21.42
N LEU A 268 -1.20 -13.06 -21.00
CA LEU A 268 -1.63 -12.43 -19.76
C LEU A 268 -2.85 -11.54 -20.00
N GLY A 269 -3.97 -11.90 -19.35
CA GLY A 269 -5.24 -11.22 -19.53
C GLY A 269 -5.36 -9.93 -18.72
N ALA A 270 -4.97 -9.96 -17.48
CA ALA A 270 -4.93 -8.82 -16.56
C ALA A 270 -4.07 -9.15 -15.34
N SER A 271 -3.56 -8.13 -14.68
CA SER A 271 -2.87 -8.26 -13.39
C SER A 271 -3.74 -7.67 -12.28
N LEU A 272 -3.90 -8.39 -11.19
CA LEU A 272 -4.50 -7.88 -9.97
C LEU A 272 -3.40 -7.22 -9.14
N VAL A 273 -3.31 -5.90 -9.26
CA VAL A 273 -2.26 -5.06 -8.66
C VAL A 273 -2.66 -4.64 -7.26
N MET A 274 -1.72 -4.69 -6.33
CA MET A 274 -1.91 -4.24 -4.96
C MET A 274 -1.28 -2.87 -4.74
N ASP A 275 -2.03 -1.91 -4.19
CA ASP A 275 -1.61 -0.53 -4.00
C ASP A 275 -0.72 -0.33 -2.74
N LEU A 276 0.29 -1.21 -2.58
CA LEU A 276 1.21 -1.19 -1.45
C LEU A 276 2.04 0.10 -1.36
N ALA A 277 2.49 0.61 -2.50
CA ALA A 277 3.24 1.85 -2.53
C ALA A 277 2.39 3.03 -2.02
N GLN A 278 1.15 3.12 -2.45
CA GLN A 278 0.20 4.13 -1.99
C GLN A 278 -0.11 3.97 -0.50
N MET A 279 -0.24 2.74 -0.01
CA MET A 279 -0.49 2.45 1.41
C MET A 279 0.66 2.97 2.30
N VAL A 280 1.92 2.71 1.94
CA VAL A 280 3.09 3.22 2.67
C VAL A 280 3.08 4.74 2.74
N GLN A 281 2.83 5.41 1.60
CA GLN A 281 2.75 6.87 1.53
C GLN A 281 1.60 7.43 2.37
N THR A 282 0.43 6.80 2.30
CA THR A 282 -0.76 7.23 3.07
C THR A 282 -0.50 7.16 4.56
N LYS A 283 0.12 6.08 5.07
CA LYS A 283 0.40 5.94 6.51
C LYS A 283 1.44 6.96 6.99
N ALA A 284 2.47 7.22 6.20
CA ALA A 284 3.43 8.28 6.51
C ALA A 284 2.77 9.68 6.54
N GLN A 285 1.86 9.94 5.60
CA GLN A 285 1.10 11.19 5.56
C GLN A 285 0.16 11.32 6.77
N GLU A 286 -0.52 10.25 7.17
CA GLU A 286 -1.38 10.23 8.36
C GLU A 286 -0.60 10.58 9.64
N VAL A 287 0.65 10.11 9.77
CA VAL A 287 1.53 10.48 10.89
C VAL A 287 1.89 11.97 10.82
N ARG A 288 2.30 12.47 9.65
CA ARG A 288 2.63 13.89 9.45
C ARG A 288 1.47 14.81 9.80
N ASP A 289 0.25 14.43 9.45
CA ASP A 289 -0.96 15.23 9.66
C ASP A 289 -1.59 15.01 11.04
N GLY A 290 -1.04 14.10 11.86
CA GLY A 290 -1.59 13.73 13.16
C GLY A 290 -2.92 13.00 13.10
N SER A 291 -3.23 12.35 11.97
CA SER A 291 -4.48 11.62 11.73
C SER A 291 -4.32 10.09 11.81
N PHE A 292 -3.11 9.59 12.09
CA PHE A 292 -2.87 8.16 12.23
C PHE A 292 -3.73 7.56 13.34
N ALA A 293 -4.55 6.59 12.99
CA ALA A 293 -5.48 5.93 13.90
C ALA A 293 -4.87 4.63 14.44
N GLY A 294 -4.29 4.69 15.63
CA GLY A 294 -3.79 3.49 16.31
C GLY A 294 -4.87 2.75 17.12
N GLY A 295 -4.56 1.56 17.61
CA GLY A 295 -5.48 0.70 18.37
C GLY A 295 -6.54 0.00 17.51
N ILE A 296 -6.37 -0.03 16.18
CA ILE A 296 -7.37 -0.58 15.27
C ILE A 296 -6.77 -1.51 14.22
N GLU A 297 -7.63 -2.36 13.68
CA GLU A 297 -7.43 -3.03 12.41
C GLU A 297 -8.14 -2.23 11.32
N TRP A 298 -7.37 -1.73 10.34
CA TRP A 298 -7.92 -1.07 9.17
C TRP A 298 -8.35 -2.11 8.14
N ARG A 299 -9.59 -2.00 7.66
CA ARG A 299 -10.19 -2.91 6.69
C ARG A 299 -10.69 -2.13 5.48
N PRO A 300 -9.80 -1.82 4.53
CA PRO A 300 -10.20 -1.20 3.27
C PRO A 300 -11.08 -2.14 2.46
N SER A 301 -11.92 -1.57 1.60
CA SER A 301 -12.59 -2.35 0.56
C SER A 301 -11.57 -2.93 -0.44
N VAL A 302 -11.98 -3.89 -1.25
CA VAL A 302 -11.05 -4.53 -2.18
C VAL A 302 -10.51 -3.54 -3.22
N ASP A 303 -11.32 -2.61 -3.69
CA ASP A 303 -10.94 -1.58 -4.67
C ASP A 303 -10.15 -0.40 -4.08
N GLU A 304 -10.07 -0.26 -2.75
CA GLU A 304 -9.14 0.65 -2.08
C GLU A 304 -7.72 0.07 -1.98
N MET A 305 -7.56 -1.24 -2.09
CA MET A 305 -6.28 -1.93 -1.96
C MET A 305 -5.80 -2.59 -3.24
N TRP A 306 -6.72 -2.88 -4.16
CA TRP A 306 -6.43 -3.63 -5.38
C TRP A 306 -7.11 -3.01 -6.59
N HIS A 307 -6.43 -3.07 -7.71
CA HIS A 307 -7.03 -2.71 -8.99
C HIS A 307 -6.53 -3.65 -10.11
N TRP A 308 -7.27 -3.68 -11.22
CA TRP A 308 -6.89 -4.45 -12.38
C TRP A 308 -6.09 -3.58 -13.36
N ALA A 309 -4.98 -4.12 -13.89
CA ALA A 309 -4.10 -3.44 -14.84
C ALA A 309 -3.60 -4.38 -15.94
N ALA A 310 -3.38 -3.81 -17.12
CA ALA A 310 -2.82 -4.51 -18.28
C ALA A 310 -2.05 -3.56 -19.22
N GLY A 311 -1.19 -2.71 -18.65
CA GLY A 311 -0.40 -1.72 -19.37
C GLY A 311 -1.21 -0.51 -19.86
N ASP A 312 -0.52 0.59 -20.08
CA ASP A 312 -1.04 1.82 -20.69
C ASP A 312 -2.36 2.35 -20.09
N GLY A 313 -2.59 2.10 -18.80
CA GLY A 313 -3.81 2.51 -18.08
C GLY A 313 -5.05 1.66 -18.39
N ASN A 314 -4.90 0.53 -19.05
CA ASN A 314 -5.99 -0.42 -19.29
C ASN A 314 -6.16 -1.36 -18.08
N SER A 315 -7.41 -1.73 -17.79
CA SER A 315 -7.72 -2.70 -16.74
C SER A 315 -7.56 -4.15 -17.18
N TYR A 316 -7.60 -4.42 -18.49
CA TYR A 316 -7.43 -5.75 -19.06
C TYR A 316 -6.82 -5.69 -20.46
N ASN A 317 -6.19 -6.78 -20.86
CA ASN A 317 -5.63 -6.98 -22.19
C ASN A 317 -6.71 -7.47 -23.16
N SER A 318 -7.15 -6.62 -24.06
CA SER A 318 -8.21 -6.94 -25.02
C SER A 318 -7.81 -7.99 -26.09
N ALA A 319 -6.52 -8.34 -26.18
CA ALA A 319 -6.07 -9.47 -27.02
C ALA A 319 -6.34 -10.83 -26.37
N VAL A 320 -6.52 -10.88 -25.04
CA VAL A 320 -6.73 -12.10 -24.25
C VAL A 320 -8.13 -12.16 -23.66
N ILE A 321 -8.63 -11.07 -23.08
CA ILE A 321 -9.96 -10.97 -22.49
C ILE A 321 -10.88 -10.18 -23.41
N SER A 322 -11.99 -10.75 -23.86
CA SER A 322 -12.98 -10.04 -24.65
C SER A 322 -13.76 -9.03 -23.80
N GLU A 323 -14.30 -7.98 -24.45
CA GLU A 323 -15.18 -7.00 -23.80
C GLU A 323 -16.40 -7.69 -23.13
N GLU A 324 -16.92 -8.77 -23.74
CA GLU A 324 -18.03 -9.53 -23.17
C GLU A 324 -17.66 -10.24 -21.86
N ILE A 325 -16.48 -10.87 -21.78
CA ILE A 325 -15.98 -11.49 -20.55
C ILE A 325 -15.78 -10.43 -19.47
N TRP A 326 -15.14 -9.32 -19.83
CA TRP A 326 -14.91 -8.24 -18.88
C TRP A 326 -16.22 -7.64 -18.35
N ALA A 327 -17.21 -7.44 -19.22
CA ALA A 327 -18.53 -6.95 -18.81
C ALA A 327 -19.29 -7.91 -17.89
N GLN A 328 -19.05 -9.22 -17.99
CA GLN A 328 -19.59 -10.21 -17.03
C GLN A 328 -18.87 -10.17 -15.69
N PHE A 329 -17.59 -9.83 -15.68
CA PHE A 329 -16.76 -9.76 -14.47
C PHE A 329 -17.03 -8.50 -13.62
N VAL A 330 -17.20 -7.33 -14.25
CA VAL A 330 -17.33 -6.03 -13.56
C VAL A 330 -18.40 -6.05 -12.45
N PRO A 331 -19.63 -6.60 -12.64
CA PRO A 331 -20.61 -6.65 -11.56
C PRO A 331 -20.14 -7.45 -10.32
N ILE A 332 -19.32 -8.49 -10.51
CA ILE A 332 -18.79 -9.29 -9.40
C ILE A 332 -17.78 -8.45 -8.60
N TRP A 333 -16.91 -7.73 -9.31
CA TRP A 333 -15.96 -6.80 -8.70
C TRP A 333 -16.68 -5.70 -7.90
N ASP A 334 -17.71 -5.09 -8.47
CA ASP A 334 -18.52 -4.05 -7.82
C ASP A 334 -19.26 -4.56 -6.56
N GLU A 335 -19.71 -5.81 -6.56
CA GLU A 335 -20.35 -6.41 -5.39
C GLU A 335 -19.35 -6.68 -4.26
N LEU A 336 -18.13 -7.15 -4.60
CA LEU A 336 -17.04 -7.32 -3.64
C LEU A 336 -16.59 -5.97 -3.07
N SER A 337 -16.38 -4.97 -3.94
CA SER A 337 -15.93 -3.62 -3.56
C SER A 337 -16.93 -2.91 -2.65
N SER A 338 -18.21 -3.06 -2.92
CA SER A 338 -19.27 -2.46 -2.09
C SER A 338 -19.61 -3.28 -0.83
N GLY A 339 -18.97 -4.43 -0.61
CA GLY A 339 -19.27 -5.33 0.51
C GLY A 339 -20.63 -6.05 0.41
N ARG A 340 -21.33 -5.96 -0.73
CA ARG A 340 -22.60 -6.70 -0.94
C ARG A 340 -22.36 -8.20 -1.07
N LEU A 341 -21.24 -8.59 -1.68
CA LEU A 341 -20.78 -9.97 -1.70
C LEU A 341 -19.72 -10.16 -0.60
N ASP A 342 -20.15 -10.71 0.54
CA ASP A 342 -19.25 -11.09 1.63
C ASP A 342 -18.79 -12.53 1.46
N VAL A 343 -17.51 -12.71 1.20
CA VAL A 343 -16.89 -14.04 0.98
C VAL A 343 -16.28 -14.62 2.25
N SER A 344 -16.32 -13.92 3.37
CA SER A 344 -15.69 -14.35 4.63
C SER A 344 -16.26 -15.66 5.18
N ALA A 345 -17.55 -15.92 4.95
CA ALA A 345 -18.21 -17.16 5.34
C ALA A 345 -17.65 -18.40 4.61
N LEU A 346 -17.02 -18.23 3.46
CA LEU A 346 -16.43 -19.32 2.67
C LEU A 346 -15.10 -19.81 3.25
N LEU A 347 -14.51 -19.07 4.21
CA LEU A 347 -13.27 -19.47 4.89
C LEU A 347 -13.48 -20.52 5.99
N GLN A 348 -14.71 -20.67 6.46
CA GLN A 348 -15.06 -21.58 7.56
C GLN A 348 -15.02 -23.06 7.17
#